data_5e6e45b02399584914fe01e25c94c8d7
#
_entry.id   5e6e45b02399584914fe01e25c94c8d7
#
_cell.length_a   1.000
_cell.length_b   1.000
_cell.length_c   1.000
_cell.angle_alpha   90.00
_cell.angle_beta   90.00
_cell.angle_gamma   90.00
#
_symmetry.space_group_name_H-M   'P 1'
#
loop_
_entity.id
_entity.type
_entity.pdbx_description
1 polymer ?
#
loop_
_entity_poly.entity_id
_entity_poly.type
_entity_poly.pdbx_seq_one_letter_code
_entity_poly.pdbx_strand_id
1 'polypeptide(L)'
;LEIDVKNIPEILKFNPRYLGVIGSKKRWLKTTELLINDGIVESEIEKIFSPIGLDLKSETPEEISLAIMAEILKVKNDASGENLKYYRRKRIDVE
;
A
#
# COMPACT_ATOMS: atom_id res chain seq x y z
N LEU A 1 6.95 -7.17 -14.83
CA LEU A 1 6.62 -8.25 -13.90
C LEU A 1 7.85 -9.02 -13.44
N GLU A 2 8.69 -9.37 -14.39
CA GLU A 2 9.88 -10.16 -14.06
C GLU A 2 10.80 -9.41 -13.11
N ILE A 3 10.93 -8.11 -13.31
CA ILE A 3 11.78 -7.28 -12.45
C ILE A 3 11.22 -7.24 -11.04
N ASP A 4 9.91 -7.08 -10.91
CA ASP A 4 9.26 -7.05 -9.60
C ASP A 4 9.42 -8.38 -8.89
N VAL A 5 9.17 -9.49 -9.59
CA VAL A 5 9.27 -10.81 -9.00
C VAL A 5 10.68 -11.10 -8.53
N LYS A 6 11.68 -10.57 -9.23
CA LYS A 6 13.07 -10.76 -8.85
C LYS A 6 13.48 -9.87 -7.67
N ASN A 7 13.05 -8.61 -7.69
CA ASN A 7 13.51 -7.61 -6.73
C ASN A 7 12.76 -7.62 -5.40
N ILE A 8 11.46 -7.91 -5.43
CA ILE A 8 10.67 -7.87 -4.23
C ILE A 8 11.20 -8.79 -3.12
N PRO A 9 11.52 -10.06 -3.42
CA PRO A 9 12.06 -10.93 -2.36
C PRO A 9 13.34 -10.38 -1.75
N GLU A 10 14.20 -9.77 -2.57
CA GLU A 10 15.45 -9.21 -2.08
C GLU A 10 15.21 -8.02 -1.14
N ILE A 11 14.25 -7.19 -1.51
CA ILE A 11 13.90 -6.03 -0.69
C ILE A 11 13.25 -6.47 0.62
N LEU A 12 12.41 -7.49 0.58
CA LEU A 12 11.74 -7.99 1.78
C LEU A 12 12.73 -8.50 2.82
N LYS A 13 13.90 -8.93 2.42
CA LYS A 13 14.91 -9.39 3.35
C LYS A 13 15.39 -8.28 4.29
N PHE A 14 15.26 -7.04 3.86
CA PHE A 14 15.64 -5.89 4.69
C PHE A 14 14.55 -5.47 5.66
N ASN A 15 13.40 -6.15 5.60
CA ASN A 15 12.25 -5.85 6.45
C ASN A 15 11.90 -4.37 6.45
N PRO A 16 11.63 -3.79 5.26
CA PRO A 16 11.34 -2.36 5.17
C PRO A 16 10.03 -2.03 5.87
N ARG A 17 9.99 -0.84 6.44
CA ARG A 17 8.77 -0.37 7.09
C ARG A 17 7.67 -0.06 6.08
N TYR A 18 8.07 0.30 4.87
CA TYR A 18 7.13 0.59 3.81
C TYR A 18 7.72 0.11 2.49
N LEU A 19 6.95 -0.67 1.78
CA LEU A 19 7.32 -1.11 0.44
C LEU A 19 6.08 -0.96 -0.43
N GLY A 20 6.12 -0.02 -1.37
CA GLY A 20 5.03 0.23 -2.28
C GLY A 20 5.41 -0.16 -3.68
N VAL A 21 4.47 -0.72 -4.42
CA VAL A 21 4.71 -1.16 -5.78
C VAL A 21 3.70 -0.50 -6.71
N ILE A 22 4.22 0.15 -7.76
CA ILE A 22 3.40 0.80 -8.77
C ILE A 22 2.84 -0.23 -9.74
N GLY A 23 1.61 -0.01 -10.16
CA GLY A 23 0.99 -0.86 -11.15
C GLY A 23 -0.49 -0.97 -10.92
N SER A 24 -1.17 -1.61 -11.88
CA SER A 24 -2.60 -1.82 -11.77
C SER A 24 -2.90 -2.99 -10.83
N LYS A 25 -4.14 -3.05 -10.38
CA LYS A 25 -4.58 -4.18 -9.57
C LYS A 25 -4.39 -5.50 -10.29
N LYS A 26 -4.70 -5.51 -11.59
CA LYS A 26 -4.56 -6.71 -12.40
C LYS A 26 -3.11 -7.17 -12.47
N ARG A 27 -2.18 -6.23 -12.65
CA ARG A 27 -0.77 -6.55 -12.70
C ARG A 27 -0.28 -7.05 -11.36
N TRP A 28 -0.74 -6.45 -10.29
CA TRP A 28 -0.35 -6.87 -8.95
C TRP A 28 -0.82 -8.29 -8.63
N LEU A 29 -2.05 -8.63 -9.04
CA LEU A 29 -2.56 -9.98 -8.82
C LEU A 29 -1.70 -11.01 -9.52
N LYS A 30 -1.22 -10.69 -10.73
CA LYS A 30 -0.34 -11.58 -11.46
C LYS A 30 1.03 -11.69 -10.78
N THR A 31 1.54 -10.57 -10.29
CA THR A 31 2.81 -10.57 -9.55
C THR A 31 2.71 -11.42 -8.29
N THR A 32 1.61 -11.34 -7.56
CA THR A 32 1.45 -12.14 -6.35
C THR A 32 1.43 -13.63 -6.66
N GLU A 33 0.79 -14.04 -7.76
CA GLU A 33 0.83 -15.45 -8.15
C GLU A 33 2.25 -15.93 -8.34
N LEU A 34 3.06 -15.14 -9.04
CA LEU A 34 4.44 -15.51 -9.31
C LEU A 34 5.27 -15.54 -8.02
N LEU A 35 5.03 -14.62 -7.11
CA LEU A 35 5.74 -14.60 -5.83
C LEU A 35 5.40 -15.83 -5.00
N ILE A 36 4.14 -16.20 -4.97
CA ILE A 36 3.71 -17.40 -4.25
C ILE A 36 4.36 -18.65 -4.86
N ASN A 37 4.40 -18.72 -6.19
CA ASN A 37 5.03 -19.85 -6.86
C ASN A 37 6.51 -19.92 -6.56
N ASP A 38 7.14 -18.79 -6.28
CA ASP A 38 8.56 -18.74 -5.91
C ASP A 38 8.79 -19.00 -4.43
N GLY A 39 7.74 -19.32 -3.68
CA GLY A 39 7.89 -19.69 -2.28
C GLY A 39 7.76 -18.56 -1.27
N ILE A 40 7.35 -17.35 -1.73
CA ILE A 40 7.14 -16.24 -0.81
C ILE A 40 5.83 -16.47 -0.07
N VAL A 41 5.87 -16.43 1.26
CA VAL A 41 4.67 -16.68 2.04
C VAL A 41 3.73 -15.48 2.02
N GLU A 42 2.44 -15.76 2.17
CA GLU A 42 1.41 -14.73 2.07
C GLU A 42 1.60 -13.59 3.05
N SER A 43 2.02 -13.90 4.27
CA SER A 43 2.21 -12.87 5.29
C SER A 43 3.24 -11.83 4.89
N GLU A 44 4.22 -12.22 4.08
CA GLU A 44 5.22 -11.29 3.57
C GLU A 44 4.63 -10.44 2.46
N ILE A 45 3.81 -11.05 1.61
CA ILE A 45 3.17 -10.34 0.51
C ILE A 45 2.20 -9.28 1.03
N GLU A 46 1.50 -9.59 2.12
CA GLU A 46 0.53 -8.67 2.71
C GLU A 46 1.16 -7.39 3.25
N LYS A 47 2.46 -7.40 3.47
CA LYS A 47 3.17 -6.21 3.93
C LYS A 47 3.40 -5.20 2.81
N ILE A 48 3.17 -5.61 1.57
CA ILE A 48 3.45 -4.79 0.40
C ILE A 48 2.22 -3.96 0.06
N PHE A 49 2.43 -2.67 -0.19
CA PHE A 49 1.36 -1.75 -0.56
C PHE A 49 1.27 -1.66 -2.07
N SER A 50 0.31 -2.34 -2.65
CA SER A 50 0.12 -2.35 -4.10
C SER A 50 -1.35 -2.59 -4.45
N PRO A 51 -1.91 -1.86 -5.39
CA PRO A 51 -1.30 -0.68 -6.03
C PRO A 51 -0.96 0.39 -5.01
N ILE A 52 0.14 1.08 -5.25
CA ILE A 52 0.66 2.07 -4.30
C ILE A 52 -0.27 3.29 -4.20
N GLY A 53 -0.41 3.82 -2.98
CA GLY A 53 -1.15 5.05 -2.73
C GLY A 53 -2.51 4.79 -2.10
N LEU A 54 -3.04 5.81 -1.45
CA LEU A 54 -4.39 5.74 -0.90
C LEU A 54 -5.42 5.84 -2.01
N ASP A 55 -6.59 5.27 -1.77
CA ASP A 55 -7.69 5.35 -2.73
C ASP A 55 -8.34 6.73 -2.66
N LEU A 56 -7.83 7.65 -3.45
CA LEU A 56 -8.38 9.00 -3.58
C LEU A 56 -8.97 9.22 -4.97
N LYS A 57 -9.11 8.13 -5.74
CA LYS A 57 -9.57 8.16 -7.12
C LYS A 57 -8.71 9.10 -7.95
N SER A 58 -7.41 9.05 -7.70
CA SER A 58 -6.43 9.91 -8.35
C SER A 58 -6.31 9.56 -9.84
N GLU A 59 -6.20 10.61 -10.68
CA GLU A 59 -6.07 10.43 -12.12
C GLU A 59 -4.86 11.15 -12.69
N THR A 60 -4.55 12.34 -12.17
CA THR A 60 -3.40 13.10 -12.66
C THR A 60 -2.13 12.66 -11.94
N PRO A 61 -0.95 12.90 -12.54
CA PRO A 61 0.30 12.61 -11.86
C PRO A 61 0.43 13.30 -10.51
N GLU A 62 -0.06 14.54 -10.41
CA GLU A 62 -0.03 15.26 -9.14
C GLU A 62 -0.90 14.60 -8.09
N GLU A 63 -2.07 14.16 -8.49
CA GLU A 63 -2.98 13.47 -7.56
C GLU A 63 -2.42 12.12 -7.14
N ILE A 64 -1.82 11.41 -8.08
CA ILE A 64 -1.20 10.12 -7.78
C ILE A 64 -0.06 10.32 -6.80
N SER A 65 0.78 11.32 -7.02
CA SER A 65 1.88 11.63 -6.11
C SER A 65 1.37 11.94 -4.71
N LEU A 66 0.30 12.71 -4.63
CA LEU A 66 -0.30 13.04 -3.34
C LEU A 66 -0.79 11.79 -2.62
N ALA A 67 -1.44 10.89 -3.35
CA ALA A 67 -1.96 9.66 -2.76
C ALA A 67 -0.83 8.78 -2.22
N ILE A 68 0.30 8.73 -2.93
CA ILE A 68 1.46 7.95 -2.51
C ILE A 68 2.08 8.56 -1.25
N MET A 69 2.29 9.87 -1.26
CA MET A 69 2.88 10.53 -0.09
C MET A 69 1.97 10.42 1.12
N ALA A 70 0.66 10.50 0.90
CA ALA A 70 -0.29 10.35 1.99
C ALA A 70 -0.23 8.95 2.60
N GLU A 71 -0.07 7.93 1.76
CA GLU A 71 0.04 6.56 2.26
C GLU A 71 1.32 6.37 3.08
N ILE A 72 2.43 6.92 2.59
CA ILE A 72 3.70 6.85 3.31
C ILE A 72 3.57 7.52 4.68
N LEU A 73 2.94 8.69 4.71
CA LEU A 73 2.74 9.41 5.96
C LEU A 73 1.85 8.64 6.92
N LYS A 74 0.80 8.02 6.37
CA LYS A 74 -0.11 7.20 7.16
C LYS A 74 0.63 6.06 7.84
N VAL A 75 1.48 5.36 7.09
CA VAL A 75 2.25 4.25 7.62
C VAL A 75 3.27 4.74 8.66
N LYS A 76 3.96 5.82 8.32
CA LYS A 76 4.97 6.38 9.21
C LYS A 76 4.40 6.75 10.57
N ASN A 77 3.20 7.31 10.59
CA ASN A 77 2.58 7.80 11.82
C ASN A 77 1.60 6.81 12.44
N ASP A 78 1.45 5.64 11.85
CA ASP A 78 0.47 4.65 12.29
C ASP A 78 -0.91 5.27 12.40
N ALA A 79 -1.30 6.00 11.37
CA ALA A 79 -2.53 6.78 11.35
C ALA A 79 -3.64 6.05 10.61
N SER A 80 -4.88 6.41 10.88
CA SER A 80 -6.03 5.78 10.22
C SER A 80 -6.20 6.24 8.78
N GLY A 81 -5.80 7.48 8.51
CA GLY A 81 -6.04 8.06 7.19
C GLY A 81 -7.48 8.50 6.98
N GLU A 82 -8.29 8.47 8.02
CA GLU A 82 -9.68 8.87 7.92
C GLU A 82 -9.85 10.38 8.03
N ASN A 83 -11.04 10.87 7.65
CA ASN A 83 -11.34 12.27 7.81
C ASN A 83 -11.33 12.67 9.27
N LEU A 84 -10.75 13.83 9.54
CA LEU A 84 -10.79 14.38 10.88
C LEU A 84 -12.12 15.06 11.19
N LYS A 85 -12.98 15.12 10.18
CA LYS A 85 -14.26 15.77 10.32
C LYS A 85 -15.04 15.19 11.47
N TYR A 86 -15.42 16.03 12.40
CA TYR A 86 -16.22 15.62 13.53
C TYR A 86 -17.69 15.50 13.11
N TYR A 87 -18.25 14.34 13.31
CA TYR A 87 -19.66 14.13 13.04
C TYR A 87 -20.35 13.73 14.34
N ARG A 88 -21.15 14.60 14.83
CA ARG A 88 -21.75 14.47 16.14
C ARG A 88 -22.36 13.10 16.41
N ARG A 89 -23.10 12.59 15.43
CA ARG A 89 -23.78 11.32 15.62
C ARG A 89 -22.81 10.15 15.81
N LYS A 90 -21.69 10.24 15.16
CA LYS A 90 -20.69 9.18 15.25
C LYS A 90 -19.83 9.28 16.50
N ARG A 91 -19.69 10.50 17.03
CA ARG A 91 -18.73 10.75 18.08
C ARG A 91 -19.34 11.19 19.39
N ILE A 92 -20.60 10.93 19.54
CA ILE A 92 -21.31 11.39 20.73
C ILE A 92 -20.72 10.78 22.00
N ASP A 93 -20.12 9.61 21.88
CA ASP A 93 -19.55 8.91 23.03
C ASP A 93 -18.08 9.23 23.28
N VAL A 94 -17.49 10.01 22.42
CA VAL A 94 -16.04 10.20 22.43
C VAL A 94 -15.58 11.21 23.44
N GLU A 95 -16.44 12.09 23.81
CA GLU A 95 -16.11 13.14 24.78
C GLU A 95 -15.80 12.58 26.13
#